data_2412b177f653f922fd15307b52cc2e45
#
_entry.id   2412b177f653f922fd15307b52cc2e45
#
_cell.length_a   1.000
_cell.length_b   1.000
_cell.length_c   1.000
_cell.angle_alpha   90.00
_cell.angle_beta   90.00
_cell.angle_gamma   90.00
#
_symmetry.space_group_name_H-M   'P 1'
#
loop_
_entity.id
_entity.type
_entity.pdbx_description
1 polymer ?
#
loop_
_entity_poly.entity_id
_entity_poly.type
_entity_poly.pdbx_seq_one_letter_code
_entity_poly.pdbx_strand_id
1 'polypeptide(L)'
;VITITNVSYDPTREFYESYNTMFEEYYKKTYNKEVQVIQSHGGSGSQARSVVEGCNADVVTLALEHDISLIEKTGLVDAGWIKEFPKSSAPYTSTIVLLVRKGNPKQIHDWDDLTRKGVDVITPDPKSSGGACWNFLAALGYAKTKWSDENKQKEFMRRLYHNVSVMDSGARGATTTFVENGKGDVLIAWENEAIATMKSYGGKYEIVNPSVSILAQPSVAIVDDNAKANGSEEVSKRYLDFLYTKQAQRLIGKSGYRPTDKEILQEFGNEFDLSIKLWTIDDFGGWEKAYQKCFDDDAMFDEIYNY
;
A
#
# COMPACT_ATOMS: atom_id res chain seq x y z
N VAL A 1 -2.41 32.28 -0.26
CA VAL A 1 -2.10 30.89 -0.59
C VAL A 1 -2.66 29.97 0.48
N ILE A 2 -3.49 29.01 0.05
CA ILE A 2 -4.03 27.98 0.95
C ILE A 2 -3.02 26.84 0.99
N THR A 3 -2.64 26.41 2.19
CA THR A 3 -1.71 25.29 2.36
C THR A 3 -2.44 24.12 2.99
N ILE A 4 -2.28 22.92 2.40
CA ILE A 4 -2.75 21.66 2.98
C ILE A 4 -1.60 20.67 3.06
N THR A 5 -1.62 19.81 4.07
CA THR A 5 -0.62 18.76 4.27
C THR A 5 -1.26 17.39 4.06
N ASN A 6 -0.69 16.62 3.13
CA ASN A 6 -1.07 15.24 2.87
C ASN A 6 -0.01 14.32 3.49
N VAL A 7 -0.42 13.49 4.43
CA VAL A 7 0.44 12.48 5.05
C VAL A 7 0.11 11.14 4.41
N SER A 8 1.07 10.59 3.67
CA SER A 8 0.89 9.40 2.84
C SER A 8 1.87 8.30 3.22
N TYR A 9 1.75 7.15 2.58
CA TYR A 9 2.69 6.04 2.75
C TYR A 9 3.68 5.98 1.58
N ASP A 10 4.78 5.25 1.76
CA ASP A 10 5.98 5.32 0.91
C ASP A 10 5.77 5.23 -0.60
N PRO A 11 5.08 4.21 -1.16
CA PRO A 11 5.07 4.02 -2.62
C PRO A 11 4.33 5.08 -3.42
N THR A 12 3.68 6.03 -2.76
CA THR A 12 2.92 7.08 -3.43
C THR A 12 3.74 8.33 -3.75
N ARG A 13 5.05 8.33 -3.50
CA ARG A 13 5.90 9.52 -3.64
C ARG A 13 5.75 10.20 -5.00
N GLU A 14 6.04 9.48 -6.06
CA GLU A 14 6.03 10.02 -7.43
C GLU A 14 4.61 10.33 -7.88
N PHE A 15 3.65 9.50 -7.49
CA PHE A 15 2.25 9.77 -7.81
C PHE A 15 1.80 11.11 -7.23
N TYR A 16 1.99 11.34 -5.94
CA TYR A 16 1.52 12.58 -5.31
C TYR A 16 2.34 13.79 -5.73
N GLU A 17 3.60 13.64 -6.10
CA GLU A 17 4.36 14.74 -6.72
C GLU A 17 3.62 15.25 -7.96
N SER A 18 3.25 14.36 -8.86
CA SER A 18 2.51 14.72 -10.08
C SER A 18 1.07 15.12 -9.79
N TYR A 19 0.39 14.40 -8.91
CA TYR A 19 -0.99 14.68 -8.54
C TYR A 19 -1.15 16.05 -7.89
N ASN A 20 -0.24 16.41 -6.99
CA ASN A 20 -0.32 17.69 -6.29
C ASN A 20 -0.19 18.85 -7.27
N THR A 21 0.72 18.76 -8.23
CA THR A 21 0.85 19.77 -9.31
C THR A 21 -0.44 19.85 -10.12
N MET A 22 -1.01 18.71 -10.50
CA MET A 22 -2.26 18.63 -11.25
C MET A 22 -3.42 19.26 -10.47
N PHE A 23 -3.52 18.97 -9.19
CA PHE A 23 -4.57 19.53 -8.32
C PHE A 23 -4.42 21.04 -8.14
N GLU A 24 -3.19 21.51 -7.91
CA GLU A 24 -2.90 22.94 -7.74
C GLU A 24 -3.30 23.74 -8.99
N GLU A 25 -2.97 23.23 -10.17
CA GLU A 25 -3.37 23.82 -11.44
C GLU A 25 -4.89 23.81 -11.64
N TYR A 26 -5.53 22.69 -11.35
CA TYR A 26 -6.99 22.55 -11.41
C TYR A 26 -7.68 23.57 -10.48
N TYR A 27 -7.18 23.69 -9.24
CA TYR A 27 -7.79 24.55 -8.24
C TYR A 27 -7.66 26.02 -8.62
N LYS A 28 -6.49 26.42 -9.13
CA LYS A 28 -6.25 27.78 -9.62
C LYS A 28 -7.17 28.12 -10.79
N LYS A 29 -7.29 27.23 -11.74
CA LYS A 29 -8.13 27.42 -12.93
C LYS A 29 -9.61 27.46 -12.58
N THR A 30 -10.06 26.60 -11.69
CA THR A 30 -11.48 26.43 -11.37
C THR A 30 -11.98 27.46 -10.35
N TYR A 31 -11.19 27.75 -9.32
CA TYR A 31 -11.60 28.57 -8.19
C TYR A 31 -10.83 29.87 -8.07
N ASN A 32 -9.85 30.11 -8.92
CA ASN A 32 -8.96 31.29 -8.91
C ASN A 32 -8.28 31.49 -7.55
N LYS A 33 -7.90 30.37 -6.90
CA LYS A 33 -7.21 30.36 -5.61
C LYS A 33 -5.96 29.51 -5.72
N GLU A 34 -4.87 29.98 -5.12
CA GLU A 34 -3.62 29.23 -5.07
C GLU A 34 -3.61 28.29 -3.89
N VAL A 35 -3.27 27.03 -4.15
CA VAL A 35 -3.11 25.99 -3.15
C VAL A 35 -1.69 25.43 -3.24
N GLN A 36 -1.08 25.23 -2.09
CA GLN A 36 0.20 24.52 -1.98
C GLN A 36 -0.03 23.26 -1.16
N VAL A 37 0.30 22.12 -1.72
CA VAL A 37 0.23 20.83 -1.01
C VAL A 37 1.60 20.47 -0.46
N ILE A 38 1.68 20.30 0.86
CA ILE A 38 2.86 19.80 1.54
C ILE A 38 2.70 18.29 1.66
N GLN A 39 3.74 17.56 1.24
CA GLN A 39 3.69 16.11 1.14
C GLN A 39 4.67 15.45 2.12
N SER A 40 4.18 14.44 2.84
CA SER A 40 5.00 13.60 3.72
C SER A 40 4.80 12.13 3.33
N HIS A 41 5.87 11.35 3.38
CA HIS A 41 5.88 9.93 3.07
C HIS A 41 6.64 9.14 4.14
N GLY A 42 6.22 7.91 4.36
CA GLY A 42 6.83 7.00 5.33
C GLY A 42 6.03 5.71 5.41
N GLY A 43 6.37 4.83 6.34
CA GLY A 43 5.56 3.65 6.61
C GLY A 43 4.17 4.06 7.08
N SER A 44 3.13 3.41 6.59
CA SER A 44 1.74 3.78 6.87
C SER A 44 1.42 3.84 8.37
N GLY A 45 1.82 2.81 9.11
CA GLY A 45 1.61 2.76 10.56
C GLY A 45 2.37 3.87 11.30
N SER A 46 3.60 4.16 10.88
CA SER A 46 4.41 5.25 11.44
C SER A 46 3.77 6.60 11.16
N GLN A 47 3.23 6.79 9.96
CA GLN A 47 2.53 8.02 9.58
C GLN A 47 1.26 8.21 10.40
N ALA A 48 0.47 7.15 10.60
CA ALA A 48 -0.72 7.21 11.44
C ALA A 48 -0.38 7.63 12.88
N ARG A 49 0.67 7.03 13.45
CA ARG A 49 1.14 7.40 14.80
C ARG A 49 1.58 8.86 14.87
N SER A 50 2.27 9.36 13.85
CA SER A 50 2.68 10.77 13.79
C SER A 50 1.48 11.71 13.85
N VAL A 51 0.41 11.38 13.13
CA VAL A 51 -0.83 12.20 13.15
C VAL A 51 -1.48 12.15 14.53
N VAL A 52 -1.58 10.97 15.13
CA VAL A 52 -2.10 10.80 16.50
C VAL A 52 -1.30 11.63 17.51
N GLU A 53 0.02 11.71 17.32
CA GLU A 53 0.94 12.42 18.21
C GLU A 53 1.04 13.92 17.93
N GLY A 54 0.29 14.43 16.96
CA GLY A 54 0.16 15.87 16.75
C GLY A 54 0.69 16.41 15.41
N CYS A 55 1.08 15.56 14.48
CA CYS A 55 1.39 16.01 13.13
C CYS A 55 0.15 16.66 12.51
N ASN A 56 0.28 17.91 12.06
CA ASN A 56 -0.84 18.71 11.58
C ASN A 56 -1.21 18.38 10.13
N ALA A 57 -1.62 17.14 9.89
CA ALA A 57 -2.10 16.71 8.58
C ALA A 57 -3.53 17.21 8.34
N ASP A 58 -3.80 17.66 7.12
CA ASP A 58 -5.17 17.98 6.68
C ASP A 58 -5.86 16.77 6.11
N VAL A 59 -5.10 15.93 5.38
CA VAL A 59 -5.60 14.67 4.83
C VAL A 59 -4.56 13.58 5.06
N VAL A 60 -5.03 12.34 5.15
CA VAL A 60 -4.19 11.13 5.18
C VAL A 60 -4.57 10.25 4.00
N THR A 61 -3.54 9.67 3.38
CA THR A 61 -3.68 8.75 2.24
C THR A 61 -2.79 7.54 2.54
N LEU A 62 -3.33 6.62 3.33
CA LEU A 62 -2.56 5.55 3.95
C LEU A 62 -2.82 4.19 3.30
N ALA A 63 -1.96 3.22 3.59
CA ALA A 63 -2.05 1.90 2.99
C ALA A 63 -3.18 1.05 3.57
N LEU A 64 -3.60 1.32 4.81
CA LEU A 64 -4.57 0.51 5.53
C LEU A 64 -5.73 1.32 6.09
N GLU A 65 -6.93 0.81 5.92
CA GLU A 65 -8.11 1.26 6.67
C GLU A 65 -7.82 1.26 8.18
N HIS A 66 -7.15 0.22 8.68
CA HIS A 66 -6.80 0.11 10.10
C HIS A 66 -6.02 1.33 10.61
N ASP A 67 -5.06 1.82 9.84
CA ASP A 67 -4.23 2.96 10.24
C ASP A 67 -5.06 4.24 10.37
N ILE A 68 -6.02 4.45 9.46
CA ILE A 68 -6.95 5.58 9.56
C ILE A 68 -7.89 5.39 10.75
N SER A 69 -8.32 4.15 11.01
CA SER A 69 -9.18 3.84 12.17
C SER A 69 -8.51 4.17 13.51
N LEU A 70 -7.17 4.02 13.60
CA LEU A 70 -6.42 4.45 14.78
C LEU A 70 -6.54 5.96 15.00
N ILE A 71 -6.49 6.74 13.94
CA ILE A 71 -6.66 8.19 14.01
C ILE A 71 -8.10 8.54 14.39
N GLU A 72 -9.07 7.84 13.80
CA GLU A 72 -10.50 8.00 14.13
C GLU A 72 -10.77 7.82 15.64
N LYS A 73 -10.13 6.83 16.26
CA LYS A 73 -10.31 6.55 17.70
C LYS A 73 -9.90 7.71 18.60
N THR A 74 -9.03 8.60 18.12
CA THR A 74 -8.64 9.81 18.86
C THR A 74 -9.62 10.97 18.68
N GLY A 75 -10.59 10.84 17.78
CA GLY A 75 -11.53 11.89 17.43
C GLY A 75 -11.05 12.85 16.36
N LEU A 76 -9.81 12.71 15.86
CA LEU A 76 -9.26 13.59 14.83
C LEU A 76 -9.91 13.39 13.47
N VAL A 77 -10.32 12.17 13.16
CA VAL A 77 -11.03 11.81 11.93
C VAL A 77 -12.46 11.42 12.31
N ASP A 78 -13.45 11.93 11.61
CA ASP A 78 -14.86 11.66 11.89
C ASP A 78 -15.23 10.19 11.67
N ALA A 79 -16.13 9.67 12.49
CA ALA A 79 -16.72 8.37 12.28
C ALA A 79 -17.44 8.36 10.92
N GLY A 80 -17.40 7.22 10.21
CA GLY A 80 -18.02 7.13 8.89
C GLY A 80 -17.14 7.62 7.75
N TRP A 81 -15.90 7.98 8.01
CA TRP A 81 -14.93 8.46 7.00
C TRP A 81 -14.81 7.53 5.80
N ILE A 82 -14.94 6.22 6.00
CA ILE A 82 -14.76 5.23 4.93
C ILE A 82 -15.86 5.33 3.85
N LYS A 83 -17.02 5.88 4.22
CA LYS A 83 -18.16 6.08 3.30
C LYS A 83 -18.19 7.49 2.70
N GLU A 84 -17.28 8.36 3.10
CA GLU A 84 -17.26 9.73 2.64
C GLU A 84 -16.91 9.84 1.15
N PHE A 85 -16.01 9.01 0.67
CA PHE A 85 -15.58 8.99 -0.73
C PHE A 85 -15.94 7.67 -1.40
N PRO A 86 -16.07 7.63 -2.75
CA PRO A 86 -16.46 6.41 -3.47
C PRO A 86 -15.53 5.22 -3.21
N LYS A 87 -16.08 4.02 -3.40
CA LYS A 87 -15.33 2.74 -3.31
C LYS A 87 -14.67 2.55 -1.95
N SER A 88 -15.41 2.85 -0.88
CA SER A 88 -14.92 2.75 0.50
C SER A 88 -13.67 3.61 0.72
N SER A 89 -13.69 4.82 0.15
CA SER A 89 -12.59 5.79 0.21
C SER A 89 -11.26 5.24 -0.33
N ALA A 90 -11.32 4.38 -1.33
CA ALA A 90 -10.15 3.80 -1.98
C ALA A 90 -10.09 4.24 -3.46
N PRO A 91 -9.38 5.34 -3.78
CA PRO A 91 -9.33 5.88 -5.13
C PRO A 91 -8.45 5.09 -6.09
N TYR A 92 -7.59 4.24 -5.58
CA TYR A 92 -6.69 3.36 -6.33
C TYR A 92 -6.50 2.07 -5.56
N THR A 93 -6.11 1.03 -6.28
CA THR A 93 -5.78 -0.28 -5.70
C THR A 93 -4.46 -0.78 -6.25
N SER A 94 -3.97 -1.85 -5.67
CA SER A 94 -2.79 -2.55 -6.15
C SER A 94 -2.94 -4.03 -5.80
N THR A 95 -1.92 -4.80 -6.11
CA THR A 95 -1.82 -6.18 -5.62
C THR A 95 -0.37 -6.47 -5.30
N ILE A 96 -0.09 -7.65 -4.77
CA ILE A 96 1.25 -8.04 -4.36
C ILE A 96 1.80 -9.02 -5.39
N VAL A 97 3.00 -8.75 -5.85
CA VAL A 97 3.73 -9.56 -6.83
C VAL A 97 5.13 -9.87 -6.29
N LEU A 98 5.87 -10.69 -7.00
CA LEU A 98 7.23 -11.06 -6.64
C LEU A 98 8.17 -10.46 -7.67
N LEU A 99 9.15 -9.68 -7.22
CA LEU A 99 10.17 -9.11 -8.09
C LEU A 99 11.45 -9.91 -7.92
N VAL A 100 11.98 -10.43 -9.02
CA VAL A 100 13.19 -11.27 -9.02
C VAL A 100 14.25 -10.68 -9.96
N ARG A 101 15.46 -11.16 -9.84
CA ARG A 101 16.56 -10.72 -10.68
C ARG A 101 16.43 -11.32 -12.08
N LYS A 102 17.00 -10.67 -13.09
CA LYS A 102 16.97 -11.09 -14.48
C LYS A 102 17.34 -12.58 -14.61
N GLY A 103 16.55 -13.30 -15.38
CA GLY A 103 16.75 -14.73 -15.61
C GLY A 103 16.20 -15.60 -14.50
N ASN A 104 15.66 -15.00 -13.44
CA ASN A 104 15.08 -15.72 -12.32
C ASN A 104 15.98 -16.85 -11.80
N PRO A 105 17.21 -16.53 -11.33
CA PRO A 105 18.22 -17.55 -11.03
C PRO A 105 17.80 -18.54 -9.93
N LYS A 106 16.89 -18.16 -9.04
CA LYS A 106 16.37 -19.02 -7.98
C LYS A 106 15.10 -19.76 -8.39
N GLN A 107 14.64 -19.59 -9.64
CA GLN A 107 13.44 -20.27 -10.15
C GLN A 107 12.23 -20.08 -9.24
N ILE A 108 11.90 -18.82 -8.95
CA ILE A 108 10.77 -18.45 -8.11
C ILE A 108 9.56 -18.27 -9.02
N HIS A 109 8.51 -19.06 -8.78
CA HIS A 109 7.30 -19.05 -9.59
C HIS A 109 6.04 -18.77 -8.77
N ASP A 110 6.08 -19.07 -7.48
CA ASP A 110 4.94 -18.84 -6.59
C ASP A 110 5.43 -18.70 -5.14
N TRP A 111 4.50 -18.48 -4.23
CA TRP A 111 4.78 -18.25 -2.81
C TRP A 111 5.55 -19.39 -2.14
N ASP A 112 5.29 -20.64 -2.52
CA ASP A 112 5.98 -21.81 -1.93
C ASP A 112 7.48 -21.80 -2.21
N ASP A 113 7.91 -21.22 -3.32
CA ASP A 113 9.34 -21.10 -3.64
C ASP A 113 10.08 -20.19 -2.66
N LEU A 114 9.38 -19.31 -1.96
CA LEU A 114 9.96 -18.42 -0.96
C LEU A 114 10.34 -19.16 0.34
N THR A 115 9.86 -20.39 0.52
CA THR A 115 10.16 -21.18 1.71
C THR A 115 11.39 -22.08 1.53
N ARG A 116 11.94 -22.15 0.30
CA ARG A 116 13.11 -23.03 0.01
C ARG A 116 14.36 -22.52 0.72
N LYS A 117 15.16 -23.44 1.20
CA LYS A 117 16.47 -23.11 1.79
C LYS A 117 17.32 -22.39 0.74
N GLY A 118 17.98 -21.32 1.17
CA GLY A 118 18.87 -20.53 0.29
C GLY A 118 18.18 -19.45 -0.51
N VAL A 119 16.87 -19.28 -0.37
CA VAL A 119 16.14 -18.14 -0.95
C VAL A 119 16.09 -17.01 0.06
N ASP A 120 16.65 -15.85 -0.31
CA ASP A 120 16.67 -14.67 0.55
C ASP A 120 15.55 -13.73 0.15
N VAL A 121 14.61 -13.50 1.06
CA VAL A 121 13.38 -12.74 0.84
C VAL A 121 13.50 -11.36 1.48
N ILE A 122 13.11 -10.34 0.74
CA ILE A 122 13.03 -8.95 1.24
C ILE A 122 11.57 -8.54 1.29
N THR A 123 11.14 -8.04 2.44
CA THR A 123 9.80 -7.47 2.65
C THR A 123 9.90 -6.50 3.83
N PRO A 124 9.10 -5.42 3.87
CA PRO A 124 9.16 -4.50 5.00
C PRO A 124 8.47 -5.05 6.24
N ASP A 125 8.66 -4.35 7.36
CA ASP A 125 8.14 -4.76 8.67
C ASP A 125 6.65 -4.40 8.80
N PRO A 126 5.76 -5.37 9.03
CA PRO A 126 4.34 -5.07 9.18
C PRO A 126 4.00 -4.24 10.42
N LYS A 127 4.91 -4.13 11.40
CA LYS A 127 4.70 -3.29 12.59
C LYS A 127 4.79 -1.79 12.26
N SER A 128 5.45 -1.41 11.18
CA SER A 128 5.60 -0.02 10.75
C SER A 128 5.06 0.25 9.35
N SER A 129 4.97 -0.77 8.51
CA SER A 129 4.59 -0.65 7.09
C SER A 129 3.24 -1.33 6.83
N GLY A 130 2.26 -0.53 6.41
CA GLY A 130 0.99 -1.08 5.94
C GLY A 130 1.14 -1.91 4.66
N GLY A 131 2.11 -1.55 3.81
CA GLY A 131 2.45 -2.35 2.63
C GLY A 131 2.84 -3.76 3.02
N ALA A 132 3.60 -3.90 4.10
CA ALA A 132 4.02 -5.21 4.62
C ALA A 132 2.85 -6.03 5.17
N CYS A 133 1.83 -5.37 5.72
CA CYS A 133 0.62 -6.07 6.16
C CYS A 133 -0.10 -6.73 4.98
N TRP A 134 -0.22 -6.01 3.87
CA TRP A 134 -0.79 -6.57 2.65
C TRP A 134 0.07 -7.71 2.10
N ASN A 135 1.40 -7.57 2.12
CA ASN A 135 2.33 -8.63 1.71
C ASN A 135 2.10 -9.92 2.52
N PHE A 136 2.01 -9.76 3.83
CA PHE A 136 1.76 -10.87 4.76
C PHE A 136 0.43 -11.56 4.44
N LEU A 137 -0.64 -10.79 4.26
CA LEU A 137 -1.97 -11.34 3.97
C LEU A 137 -2.02 -12.03 2.61
N ALA A 138 -1.28 -11.52 1.62
CA ALA A 138 -1.20 -12.19 0.31
C ALA A 138 -0.57 -13.59 0.45
N ALA A 139 0.52 -13.71 1.19
CA ALA A 139 1.17 -14.99 1.47
C ALA A 139 0.26 -15.92 2.27
N LEU A 140 -0.41 -15.38 3.30
CA LEU A 140 -1.36 -16.16 4.10
C LEU A 140 -2.54 -16.65 3.25
N GLY A 141 -3.00 -15.84 2.29
CA GLY A 141 -4.03 -16.22 1.33
C GLY A 141 -3.61 -17.44 0.51
N TYR A 142 -2.35 -17.47 0.07
CA TYR A 142 -1.81 -18.66 -0.60
C TYR A 142 -1.87 -19.87 0.32
N ALA A 143 -1.43 -19.73 1.56
CA ALA A 143 -1.47 -20.82 2.53
C ALA A 143 -2.91 -21.34 2.76
N LYS A 144 -3.88 -20.42 2.79
CA LYS A 144 -5.30 -20.78 2.94
C LYS A 144 -5.83 -21.57 1.75
N THR A 145 -5.30 -21.36 0.54
CA THR A 145 -5.68 -22.17 -0.62
C THR A 145 -5.11 -23.58 -0.57
N LYS A 146 -3.99 -23.77 0.13
CA LYS A 146 -3.31 -25.08 0.23
C LYS A 146 -3.79 -25.90 1.41
N TRP A 147 -4.09 -25.27 2.53
CA TRP A 147 -4.45 -25.94 3.77
C TRP A 147 -5.62 -25.27 4.47
N SER A 148 -6.58 -26.07 4.91
CA SER A 148 -7.66 -25.61 5.79
C SER A 148 -7.22 -25.56 7.25
N ASP A 149 -6.17 -26.30 7.61
CA ASP A 149 -5.60 -26.37 8.97
C ASP A 149 -4.77 -25.12 9.26
N GLU A 150 -5.18 -24.35 10.26
CA GLU A 150 -4.46 -23.12 10.65
C GLU A 150 -3.03 -23.37 11.07
N ASN A 151 -2.73 -24.51 11.70
CA ASN A 151 -1.36 -24.83 12.10
C ASN A 151 -0.45 -25.02 10.89
N LYS A 152 -0.96 -25.62 9.82
CA LYS A 152 -0.21 -25.77 8.57
C LYS A 152 -0.01 -24.42 7.87
N GLN A 153 -1.00 -23.55 7.94
CA GLN A 153 -0.89 -22.19 7.42
C GLN A 153 0.20 -21.42 8.17
N LYS A 154 0.21 -21.48 9.50
CA LYS A 154 1.23 -20.83 10.33
C LYS A 154 2.62 -21.38 10.05
N GLU A 155 2.75 -22.69 9.87
CA GLU A 155 4.04 -23.31 9.56
C GLU A 155 4.59 -22.83 8.22
N PHE A 156 3.72 -22.71 7.21
CA PHE A 156 4.10 -22.12 5.93
C PHE A 156 4.61 -20.69 6.12
N MET A 157 3.88 -19.86 6.85
CA MET A 157 4.25 -18.47 7.12
C MET A 157 5.58 -18.38 7.88
N ARG A 158 5.78 -19.26 8.86
CA ARG A 158 7.04 -19.34 9.62
C ARG A 158 8.21 -19.64 8.70
N ARG A 159 8.06 -20.62 7.81
CA ARG A 159 9.12 -21.00 6.87
C ARG A 159 9.44 -19.88 5.89
N LEU A 160 8.44 -19.16 5.41
CA LEU A 160 8.64 -18.01 4.53
C LEU A 160 9.40 -16.91 5.27
N TYR A 161 8.93 -16.50 6.44
CA TYR A 161 9.54 -15.40 7.20
C TYR A 161 10.89 -15.78 7.80
N HIS A 162 11.18 -17.04 7.96
CA HIS A 162 12.53 -17.52 8.33
C HIS A 162 13.56 -17.10 7.26
N ASN A 163 13.14 -17.00 6.00
CA ASN A 163 14.00 -16.59 4.90
C ASN A 163 14.06 -15.06 4.71
N VAL A 164 13.38 -14.30 5.54
CA VAL A 164 13.42 -12.85 5.48
C VAL A 164 14.62 -12.35 6.28
N SER A 165 15.65 -11.86 5.59
CA SER A 165 16.89 -11.42 6.22
C SER A 165 16.87 -9.95 6.61
N VAL A 166 16.10 -9.12 5.91
CA VAL A 166 16.03 -7.68 6.15
C VAL A 166 14.58 -7.23 6.13
N MET A 167 14.19 -6.50 7.16
CA MET A 167 12.87 -5.86 7.26
C MET A 167 13.05 -4.34 7.39
N ASP A 168 12.87 -3.66 6.28
CA ASP A 168 12.87 -2.19 6.28
C ASP A 168 11.59 -1.64 6.91
N SER A 169 11.61 -0.37 7.32
CA SER A 169 10.47 0.27 7.98
C SER A 169 9.30 0.56 7.04
N GLY A 170 9.54 0.61 5.73
CA GLY A 170 8.51 0.89 4.72
C GLY A 170 8.81 0.22 3.40
N ALA A 171 7.83 0.23 2.52
CA ALA A 171 7.91 -0.45 1.22
C ALA A 171 9.02 0.10 0.32
N ARG A 172 9.22 1.43 0.28
CA ARG A 172 10.26 2.04 -0.52
C ARG A 172 11.65 1.64 0.00
N GLY A 173 11.83 1.56 1.32
CA GLY A 173 13.09 1.08 1.91
C GLY A 173 13.41 -0.35 1.47
N ALA A 174 12.40 -1.23 1.44
CA ALA A 174 12.60 -2.60 0.99
C ALA A 174 12.99 -2.65 -0.50
N THR A 175 12.34 -1.84 -1.33
CA THR A 175 12.71 -1.73 -2.76
C THR A 175 14.16 -1.25 -2.90
N THR A 176 14.56 -0.24 -2.14
CA THR A 176 15.95 0.28 -2.15
C THR A 176 16.94 -0.81 -1.75
N THR A 177 16.64 -1.57 -0.70
CA THR A 177 17.49 -2.68 -0.23
C THR A 177 17.69 -3.71 -1.34
N PHE A 178 16.61 -4.10 -2.01
CA PHE A 178 16.66 -5.10 -3.07
C PHE A 178 17.32 -4.56 -4.35
N VAL A 179 16.90 -3.39 -4.81
CA VAL A 179 17.29 -2.83 -6.11
C VAL A 179 18.64 -2.13 -6.04
N GLU A 180 18.77 -1.13 -5.16
CA GLU A 180 19.98 -0.30 -5.10
C GLU A 180 21.11 -0.97 -4.34
N ASN A 181 20.80 -1.65 -3.24
CA ASN A 181 21.82 -2.30 -2.42
C ASN A 181 22.11 -3.75 -2.86
N GLY A 182 21.36 -4.28 -3.82
CA GLY A 182 21.59 -5.59 -4.39
C GLY A 182 21.41 -6.76 -3.43
N LYS A 183 20.62 -6.60 -2.38
CA LYS A 183 20.38 -7.65 -1.38
C LYS A 183 19.14 -8.46 -1.71
N GLY A 184 19.20 -9.76 -1.42
CA GLY A 184 18.06 -10.66 -1.56
C GLY A 184 17.89 -11.25 -2.95
N ASP A 185 17.12 -12.31 -3.02
CA ASP A 185 16.80 -13.02 -4.26
C ASP A 185 15.43 -12.62 -4.79
N VAL A 186 14.53 -12.24 -3.90
CA VAL A 186 13.15 -11.87 -4.23
C VAL A 186 12.67 -10.76 -3.30
N LEU A 187 12.00 -9.80 -3.90
CA LEU A 187 11.28 -8.75 -3.17
C LEU A 187 9.79 -9.06 -3.26
N ILE A 188 9.14 -9.18 -2.12
CA ILE A 188 7.68 -9.18 -2.08
C ILE A 188 7.27 -7.72 -2.25
N ALA A 189 6.69 -7.39 -3.39
CA ALA A 189 6.48 -6.00 -3.80
C ALA A 189 5.03 -5.73 -4.14
N TRP A 190 4.62 -4.50 -3.94
CA TRP A 190 3.40 -4.01 -4.55
C TRP A 190 3.62 -3.89 -6.05
N GLU A 191 2.59 -4.19 -6.81
CA GLU A 191 2.63 -4.18 -8.28
C GLU A 191 3.13 -2.84 -8.83
N ASN A 192 2.67 -1.72 -8.28
CA ASN A 192 3.12 -0.40 -8.72
C ASN A 192 4.62 -0.17 -8.52
N GLU A 193 5.20 -0.65 -7.41
CA GLU A 193 6.65 -0.57 -7.17
C GLU A 193 7.41 -1.47 -8.16
N ALA A 194 6.91 -2.66 -8.42
CA ALA A 194 7.53 -3.57 -9.38
C ALA A 194 7.50 -2.98 -10.80
N ILE A 195 6.37 -2.41 -11.21
CA ILE A 195 6.22 -1.76 -12.52
C ILE A 195 7.20 -0.58 -12.63
N ALA A 196 7.29 0.26 -11.59
CA ALA A 196 8.20 1.41 -11.56
C ALA A 196 9.66 0.95 -11.67
N THR A 197 10.03 -0.13 -10.97
CA THR A 197 11.37 -0.72 -11.03
C THR A 197 11.69 -1.21 -12.45
N MET A 198 10.76 -1.88 -13.09
CA MET A 198 10.94 -2.35 -14.47
C MET A 198 11.17 -1.19 -15.43
N LYS A 199 10.43 -0.08 -15.26
CA LYS A 199 10.61 1.11 -16.11
C LYS A 199 11.94 1.79 -15.88
N SER A 200 12.42 1.84 -14.64
CA SER A 200 13.66 2.56 -14.27
C SER A 200 14.93 1.77 -14.57
N TYR A 201 14.88 0.44 -14.44
CA TYR A 201 16.09 -0.39 -14.51
C TYR A 201 16.10 -1.36 -15.69
N GLY A 202 15.09 -1.31 -16.55
CA GLY A 202 15.04 -2.09 -17.78
C GLY A 202 15.11 -3.60 -17.52
N GLY A 203 15.91 -4.33 -18.28
CA GLY A 203 16.01 -5.79 -18.26
C GLY A 203 16.75 -6.40 -17.08
N LYS A 204 16.94 -5.70 -15.97
CA LYS A 204 17.68 -6.23 -14.80
C LYS A 204 16.81 -7.05 -13.85
N TYR A 205 15.50 -6.96 -13.98
CA TYR A 205 14.54 -7.62 -13.08
C TYR A 205 13.41 -8.24 -13.88
N GLU A 206 12.67 -9.14 -13.24
CA GLU A 206 11.47 -9.75 -13.79
C GLU A 206 10.37 -9.74 -12.75
N ILE A 207 9.13 -9.50 -13.17
CA ILE A 207 7.97 -9.60 -12.31
C ILE A 207 7.41 -11.02 -12.43
N VAL A 208 7.27 -11.70 -11.29
CA VAL A 208 6.60 -12.99 -11.20
C VAL A 208 5.23 -12.75 -10.58
N ASN A 209 4.19 -13.07 -11.34
CA ASN A 209 2.82 -12.97 -10.85
C ASN A 209 2.49 -14.29 -10.14
N PRO A 210 2.17 -14.25 -8.83
CA PRO A 210 1.86 -15.48 -8.10
C PRO A 210 0.49 -16.02 -8.49
N SER A 211 0.21 -17.27 -8.14
CA SER A 211 -1.07 -17.91 -8.44
C SER A 211 -2.25 -17.21 -7.77
N VAL A 212 -2.04 -16.71 -6.56
CA VAL A 212 -3.02 -15.94 -5.80
C VAL A 212 -2.32 -14.75 -5.14
N SER A 213 -3.05 -13.68 -4.92
CA SER A 213 -2.57 -12.53 -4.20
C SER A 213 -3.75 -11.88 -3.45
N ILE A 214 -3.64 -10.61 -3.10
CA ILE A 214 -4.69 -9.88 -2.40
C ILE A 214 -4.94 -8.55 -3.10
N LEU A 215 -6.19 -8.09 -3.12
CA LEU A 215 -6.52 -6.75 -3.58
C LEU A 215 -6.15 -5.79 -2.47
N ALA A 216 -5.07 -5.04 -2.67
CA ALA A 216 -4.63 -4.01 -1.74
C ALA A 216 -5.43 -2.74 -2.00
N GLN A 217 -6.12 -2.26 -0.96
CA GLN A 217 -7.02 -1.11 -1.03
C GLN A 217 -6.57 -0.02 -0.07
N PRO A 218 -5.63 0.86 -0.51
CA PRO A 218 -5.27 2.03 0.28
C PRO A 218 -6.48 2.95 0.47
N SER A 219 -6.56 3.58 1.62
CA SER A 219 -7.70 4.42 1.99
C SER A 219 -7.29 5.86 2.22
N VAL A 220 -8.23 6.77 2.00
CA VAL A 220 -8.02 8.21 2.17
C VAL A 220 -9.07 8.79 3.10
N ALA A 221 -8.69 9.82 3.87
CA ALA A 221 -9.60 10.50 4.78
C ALA A 221 -9.15 11.93 5.05
N ILE A 222 -10.10 12.80 5.38
CA ILE A 222 -9.84 14.13 5.90
C ILE A 222 -9.54 13.96 7.39
N VAL A 223 -8.51 14.64 7.88
CA VAL A 223 -8.27 14.75 9.32
C VAL A 223 -9.11 15.92 9.81
N ASP A 224 -10.35 15.65 10.12
CA ASP A 224 -11.42 16.64 10.29
C ASP A 224 -11.11 17.71 11.32
N ASP A 225 -10.61 17.34 12.49
CA ASP A 225 -10.27 18.31 13.52
C ASP A 225 -9.16 19.26 13.08
N ASN A 226 -8.12 18.73 12.43
CA ASN A 226 -7.02 19.55 11.94
C ASN A 226 -7.49 20.46 10.80
N ALA A 227 -8.28 19.92 9.87
CA ALA A 227 -8.81 20.70 8.74
C ALA A 227 -9.69 21.85 9.22
N LYS A 228 -10.52 21.63 10.25
CA LYS A 228 -11.34 22.69 10.87
C LYS A 228 -10.45 23.76 11.49
N ALA A 229 -9.48 23.37 12.28
CA ALA A 229 -8.56 24.31 12.94
C ALA A 229 -7.74 25.10 11.92
N ASN A 230 -7.39 24.48 10.80
CA ASN A 230 -6.60 25.10 9.73
C ASN A 230 -7.46 25.90 8.72
N GLY A 231 -8.78 25.80 8.79
CA GLY A 231 -9.67 26.41 7.81
C GLY A 231 -9.57 25.77 6.42
N SER A 232 -9.18 24.50 6.35
CA SER A 232 -8.90 23.80 5.09
C SER A 232 -9.93 22.73 4.74
N GLU A 233 -11.08 22.68 5.41
CA GLU A 233 -12.08 21.63 5.18
C GLU A 233 -12.51 21.51 3.72
N GLU A 234 -12.82 22.63 3.10
CA GLU A 234 -13.30 22.66 1.72
C GLU A 234 -12.23 22.21 0.74
N VAL A 235 -11.02 22.74 0.85
CA VAL A 235 -9.93 22.37 -0.07
C VAL A 235 -9.50 20.92 0.16
N SER A 236 -9.50 20.45 1.39
CA SER A 236 -9.18 19.04 1.72
C SER A 236 -10.18 18.09 1.09
N LYS A 237 -11.48 18.38 1.18
CA LYS A 237 -12.51 17.58 0.52
C LYS A 237 -12.33 17.56 -0.99
N ARG A 238 -12.11 18.70 -1.59
CA ARG A 238 -11.90 18.83 -3.05
C ARG A 238 -10.63 18.08 -3.49
N TYR A 239 -9.59 18.12 -2.67
CA TYR A 239 -8.34 17.40 -2.93
C TYR A 239 -8.57 15.88 -3.04
N LEU A 240 -9.33 15.31 -2.11
CA LEU A 240 -9.63 13.88 -2.13
C LEU A 240 -10.68 13.52 -3.19
N ASP A 241 -11.70 14.37 -3.39
CA ASP A 241 -12.69 14.16 -4.46
C ASP A 241 -12.04 14.13 -5.85
N PHE A 242 -11.03 14.98 -6.09
CA PHE A 242 -10.36 15.06 -7.38
C PHE A 242 -9.65 13.76 -7.77
N LEU A 243 -9.26 12.95 -6.80
CA LEU A 243 -8.65 11.63 -7.05
C LEU A 243 -9.55 10.72 -7.91
N TYR A 244 -10.86 10.94 -7.86
CA TYR A 244 -11.84 10.11 -8.56
C TYR A 244 -12.22 10.62 -9.95
N THR A 245 -11.67 11.76 -10.38
CA THR A 245 -11.90 12.29 -11.74
C THR A 245 -11.20 11.42 -12.78
N LYS A 246 -11.70 11.41 -14.01
CA LYS A 246 -11.06 10.65 -15.10
C LYS A 246 -9.60 11.04 -15.27
N GLN A 247 -9.31 12.34 -15.19
CA GLN A 247 -7.95 12.87 -15.30
C GLN A 247 -7.02 12.30 -14.23
N ALA A 248 -7.45 12.32 -12.98
CA ALA A 248 -6.66 11.77 -11.87
C ALA A 248 -6.55 10.26 -11.96
N GLN A 249 -7.62 9.57 -12.34
CA GLN A 249 -7.60 8.11 -12.50
C GLN A 249 -6.61 7.67 -13.59
N ARG A 250 -6.47 8.44 -14.68
CA ARG A 250 -5.45 8.16 -15.69
C ARG A 250 -4.04 8.37 -15.15
N LEU A 251 -3.83 9.38 -14.32
CA LEU A 251 -2.54 9.57 -13.65
C LEU A 251 -2.23 8.40 -12.70
N ILE A 252 -3.23 7.90 -11.98
CA ILE A 252 -3.12 6.72 -11.13
C ILE A 252 -2.61 5.53 -11.95
N GLY A 253 -3.25 5.25 -13.11
CA GLY A 253 -2.84 4.17 -14.00
C GLY A 253 -1.41 4.33 -14.52
N LYS A 254 -1.06 5.54 -14.94
CA LYS A 254 0.30 5.86 -15.40
C LYS A 254 1.36 5.67 -14.32
N SER A 255 0.95 5.80 -13.06
CA SER A 255 1.84 5.62 -11.90
C SER A 255 1.96 4.16 -11.45
N GLY A 256 1.30 3.24 -12.15
CA GLY A 256 1.36 1.81 -11.86
C GLY A 256 0.31 1.31 -10.86
N TYR A 257 -0.52 2.19 -10.32
CA TYR A 257 -1.67 1.79 -9.51
C TYR A 257 -2.86 1.42 -10.38
N ARG A 258 -3.68 0.51 -9.92
CA ARG A 258 -4.91 0.15 -10.62
C ARG A 258 -5.98 1.20 -10.34
N PRO A 259 -6.47 1.90 -11.39
CA PRO A 259 -7.58 2.84 -11.21
C PRO A 259 -8.81 2.14 -10.65
N THR A 260 -9.52 2.84 -9.76
CA THR A 260 -10.78 2.35 -9.22
C THR A 260 -11.93 2.52 -10.22
N ASP A 261 -11.78 3.44 -11.17
CA ASP A 261 -12.70 3.63 -12.30
C ASP A 261 -12.51 2.50 -13.31
N LYS A 262 -13.55 1.70 -13.54
CA LYS A 262 -13.46 0.51 -14.40
C LYS A 262 -13.15 0.84 -15.85
N GLU A 263 -13.68 1.95 -16.37
CA GLU A 263 -13.41 2.37 -17.75
C GLU A 263 -11.95 2.75 -17.93
N ILE A 264 -11.41 3.51 -16.97
CA ILE A 264 -10.00 3.92 -17.00
C ILE A 264 -9.08 2.70 -16.80
N LEU A 265 -9.45 1.78 -15.91
CA LEU A 265 -8.68 0.55 -15.73
C LEU A 265 -8.53 -0.22 -17.05
N GLN A 266 -9.57 -0.28 -17.87
CA GLN A 266 -9.53 -0.95 -19.17
C GLN A 266 -8.52 -0.29 -20.12
N GLU A 267 -8.31 1.03 -20.02
CA GLU A 267 -7.29 1.72 -20.82
C GLU A 267 -5.88 1.23 -20.51
N PHE A 268 -5.66 0.62 -19.34
CA PHE A 268 -4.37 0.09 -18.89
C PHE A 268 -4.32 -1.44 -18.87
N GLY A 269 -5.22 -2.11 -19.59
CA GLY A 269 -5.42 -3.56 -19.53
C GLY A 269 -4.18 -4.42 -19.81
N ASN A 270 -3.16 -3.87 -20.50
CA ASN A 270 -1.93 -4.60 -20.79
C ASN A 270 -0.83 -4.39 -19.74
N GLU A 271 -1.03 -3.48 -18.79
CA GLU A 271 -0.04 -3.17 -17.76
C GLU A 271 -0.24 -3.99 -16.48
N PHE A 272 -1.44 -4.49 -16.26
CA PHE A 272 -1.80 -5.24 -15.06
C PHE A 272 -2.23 -6.65 -15.41
N ASP A 273 -1.79 -7.64 -14.65
CA ASP A 273 -2.28 -9.01 -14.80
C ASP A 273 -3.60 -9.16 -14.03
N LEU A 274 -4.70 -8.95 -14.72
CA LEU A 274 -6.04 -9.06 -14.14
C LEU A 274 -6.50 -10.52 -13.95
N SER A 275 -5.68 -11.50 -14.36
CA SER A 275 -5.99 -12.92 -14.21
C SER A 275 -5.58 -13.51 -12.86
N ILE A 276 -4.76 -12.80 -12.07
CA ILE A 276 -4.35 -13.27 -10.74
C ILE A 276 -5.59 -13.35 -9.86
N LYS A 277 -5.77 -14.51 -9.21
CA LYS A 277 -6.84 -14.67 -8.22
C LYS A 277 -6.54 -13.82 -7.00
N LEU A 278 -7.46 -12.93 -6.65
CA LEU A 278 -7.27 -12.00 -5.53
C LEU A 278 -8.20 -12.32 -4.37
N TRP A 279 -7.61 -12.51 -3.20
CA TRP A 279 -8.33 -12.42 -1.94
C TRP A 279 -8.67 -10.95 -1.69
N THR A 280 -9.68 -10.70 -0.85
CA THR A 280 -9.99 -9.35 -0.36
C THR A 280 -9.87 -9.34 1.15
N ILE A 281 -9.78 -8.15 1.73
CA ILE A 281 -9.72 -8.05 3.20
C ILE A 281 -10.97 -8.62 3.87
N ASP A 282 -12.11 -8.60 3.19
CA ASP A 282 -13.36 -9.20 3.71
C ASP A 282 -13.23 -10.72 3.89
N ASP A 283 -12.43 -11.38 3.07
CA ASP A 283 -12.15 -12.81 3.19
C ASP A 283 -11.36 -13.14 4.48
N PHE A 284 -10.74 -12.14 5.08
CA PHE A 284 -10.02 -12.25 6.36
C PHE A 284 -10.85 -11.70 7.53
N GLY A 285 -12.10 -11.38 7.30
CA GLY A 285 -13.02 -10.87 8.32
C GLY A 285 -13.01 -9.35 8.49
N GLY A 286 -12.40 -8.61 7.56
CA GLY A 286 -12.21 -7.18 7.66
C GLY A 286 -10.94 -6.82 8.42
N TRP A 287 -10.52 -5.54 8.36
CA TRP A 287 -9.24 -5.12 8.95
C TRP A 287 -9.19 -5.27 10.46
N GLU A 288 -10.28 -5.01 11.18
CA GLU A 288 -10.26 -5.14 12.64
C GLU A 288 -9.88 -6.56 13.07
N LYS A 289 -10.56 -7.56 12.51
CA LYS A 289 -10.28 -8.97 12.82
C LYS A 289 -8.93 -9.42 12.27
N ALA A 290 -8.60 -9.04 11.04
CA ALA A 290 -7.33 -9.42 10.41
C ALA A 290 -6.14 -8.86 11.19
N TYR A 291 -6.24 -7.61 11.62
CA TYR A 291 -5.15 -6.96 12.36
C TYR A 291 -4.96 -7.61 13.74
N GLN A 292 -6.05 -7.84 14.46
CA GLN A 292 -5.99 -8.54 15.77
C GLN A 292 -5.38 -9.93 15.64
N LYS A 293 -5.74 -10.66 14.62
CA LYS A 293 -5.26 -12.04 14.42
C LYS A 293 -3.79 -12.08 13.97
N CYS A 294 -3.35 -11.14 13.17
CA CYS A 294 -2.07 -11.23 12.49
C CYS A 294 -1.00 -10.26 13.00
N PHE A 295 -1.37 -9.04 13.39
CA PHE A 295 -0.38 -7.96 13.56
C PHE A 295 -0.36 -7.31 14.94
N ASP A 296 -1.37 -7.49 15.77
CA ASP A 296 -1.34 -7.00 17.15
C ASP A 296 -0.20 -7.67 17.92
N ASP A 297 0.20 -7.08 19.02
CA ASP A 297 1.26 -7.64 19.86
C ASP A 297 0.91 -9.06 20.25
N ASP A 298 1.90 -9.95 20.15
CA ASP A 298 1.81 -11.39 20.42
C ASP A 298 0.86 -12.14 19.47
N ALA A 299 0.43 -11.54 18.37
CA ALA A 299 -0.38 -12.19 17.35
C ALA A 299 0.48 -13.02 16.38
N MET A 300 -0.10 -13.46 15.26
CA MET A 300 0.54 -14.43 14.37
C MET A 300 1.93 -14.00 13.88
N PHE A 301 2.10 -12.74 13.47
CA PHE A 301 3.40 -12.28 13.00
C PHE A 301 4.47 -12.41 14.08
N ASP A 302 4.16 -11.97 15.29
CA ASP A 302 5.11 -12.09 16.42
C ASP A 302 5.42 -13.56 16.73
N GLU A 303 4.42 -14.45 16.66
CA GLU A 303 4.62 -15.90 16.90
C GLU A 303 5.59 -16.52 15.89
N ILE A 304 5.47 -16.14 14.60
CA ILE A 304 6.24 -16.80 13.54
C ILE A 304 7.62 -16.18 13.32
N TYR A 305 7.80 -14.92 13.61
CA TYR A 305 9.06 -14.22 13.32
C TYR A 305 10.06 -14.21 14.48
N ASN A 306 9.60 -14.25 15.71
CA ASN A 306 10.47 -14.19 16.90
C ASN A 306 11.11 -15.56 17.27
N TYR A 307 11.10 -16.53 16.37
CA TYR A 307 11.71 -17.84 16.60
C TYR A 307 12.91 -18.10 15.71
#